data_674d4f8d857fbf51df357c900510bcc8
#
_entry.id   674d4f8d857fbf51df357c900510bcc8
#
_cell.length_a   1.000
_cell.length_b   1.000
_cell.length_c   1.000
_cell.angle_alpha   90.00
_cell.angle_beta   90.00
_cell.angle_gamma   90.00
#
_symmetry.space_group_name_H-M   'P 1'
#
loop_
_entity.id
_entity.type
_entity.pdbx_description
1 polymer ?
#
loop_
_entity_poly.entity_id
_entity_poly.type
_entity_poly.pdbx_seq_one_letter_code
_entity_poly.pdbx_strand_id
1 'polypeptide(L)'
;MEVKPYSNLAGKVVNIGNHVYTLNNIPKELTLVGNSIDEETEEKLISLISANKSSELKTIMSCIAKDLSEELPHRLNDYYWSSLAPGEGMPPEGEDYKYYNPCVVVINLGSDIEMTFIDTKTRKPYPVMLPRRSMFLFKDADKKFQRLIQKKYDDKVSDGSTQKREKRYALVFKSLKI
;
A
#
# COMPACT_ATOMS: atom_id res chain seq x y z
N MET A 1 -1.41 18.67 4.28
CA MET A 1 -0.78 17.34 4.39
C MET A 1 0.04 17.09 3.15
N GLU A 2 1.32 16.87 3.32
CA GLU A 2 2.23 16.62 2.22
C GLU A 2 2.50 15.12 2.10
N VAL A 3 2.30 14.56 0.90
CA VAL A 3 2.70 13.20 0.58
C VAL A 3 3.98 13.29 -0.23
N LYS A 4 5.05 12.62 0.24
CA LYS A 4 6.34 12.66 -0.45
C LYS A 4 6.24 12.00 -1.83
N PRO A 5 6.96 12.52 -2.85
CA PRO A 5 7.01 11.91 -4.16
C PRO A 5 7.45 10.45 -4.07
N TYR A 6 6.86 9.62 -4.88
CA TYR A 6 7.26 8.23 -4.96
C TYR A 6 8.48 8.06 -5.87
N SER A 7 9.27 7.02 -5.60
CA SER A 7 10.42 6.64 -6.42
C SER A 7 10.50 5.11 -6.49
N ASN A 8 11.22 4.61 -7.46
CA ASN A 8 11.48 3.17 -7.54
C ASN A 8 12.55 2.80 -6.49
N LEU A 9 12.16 1.96 -5.53
CA LEU A 9 13.03 1.48 -4.45
C LEU A 9 13.45 0.02 -4.63
N ALA A 10 13.22 -0.56 -5.82
CA ALA A 10 13.58 -1.95 -6.10
C ALA A 10 15.08 -2.19 -5.81
N GLY A 11 15.36 -3.25 -5.07
CA GLY A 11 16.73 -3.62 -4.69
C GLY A 11 17.39 -2.75 -3.62
N LYS A 12 16.67 -1.75 -3.09
CA LYS A 12 17.19 -0.89 -2.01
C LYS A 12 16.84 -1.46 -0.65
N VAL A 13 17.60 -1.03 0.35
CA VAL A 13 17.31 -1.30 1.76
C VAL A 13 16.56 -0.12 2.35
N VAL A 14 15.43 -0.41 3.00
CA VAL A 14 14.61 0.58 3.68
C VAL A 14 14.72 0.36 5.19
N ASN A 15 15.12 1.40 5.93
CA ASN A 15 15.16 1.41 7.38
C ASN A 15 13.87 2.01 7.92
N ILE A 16 13.14 1.25 8.74
CA ILE A 16 11.91 1.71 9.38
C ILE A 16 12.02 1.43 10.88
N GLY A 17 12.25 2.48 11.65
CA GLY A 17 12.51 2.32 13.08
C GLY A 17 13.74 1.45 13.32
N ASN A 18 13.56 0.32 14.04
CA ASN A 18 14.62 -0.65 14.31
C ASN A 18 14.68 -1.79 13.29
N HIS A 19 13.89 -1.74 12.24
CA HIS A 19 13.81 -2.79 11.22
C HIS A 19 14.42 -2.34 9.90
N VAL A 20 15.08 -3.29 9.23
CA VAL A 20 15.67 -3.09 7.91
C VAL A 20 14.99 -4.04 6.95
N TYR A 21 14.35 -3.50 5.92
CA TYR A 21 13.69 -4.28 4.89
C TYR A 21 14.48 -4.22 3.59
N THR A 22 14.81 -5.38 3.06
CA THR A 22 15.48 -5.49 1.75
C THR A 22 14.44 -5.65 0.67
N LEU A 23 14.45 -4.72 -0.30
CA LEU A 23 13.48 -4.67 -1.40
C LEU A 23 14.04 -5.36 -2.65
N ASN A 24 14.50 -6.60 -2.50
CA ASN A 24 14.95 -7.42 -3.61
C ASN A 24 13.78 -8.22 -4.18
N ASN A 25 13.81 -8.46 -5.49
CA ASN A 25 12.79 -9.29 -6.16
C ASN A 25 11.35 -8.76 -6.03
N ILE A 26 11.17 -7.45 -6.06
CA ILE A 26 9.84 -6.88 -6.19
C ILE A 26 9.46 -6.78 -7.67
N PRO A 27 8.17 -6.85 -8.01
CA PRO A 27 7.72 -6.64 -9.38
C PRO A 27 8.18 -5.27 -9.92
N LYS A 28 8.58 -5.22 -11.18
CA LYS A 28 8.98 -3.94 -11.82
C LYS A 28 7.80 -2.94 -11.90
N GLU A 29 6.57 -3.44 -11.84
CA GLU A 29 5.33 -2.66 -11.85
C GLU A 29 5.10 -1.93 -10.52
N LEU A 30 5.83 -2.31 -9.47
CA LEU A 30 5.70 -1.77 -8.13
C LEU A 30 6.74 -0.71 -7.84
N THR A 31 6.28 0.44 -7.37
CA THR A 31 7.12 1.50 -6.78
C THR A 31 6.74 1.66 -5.31
N LEU A 32 7.71 1.58 -4.42
CA LEU A 32 7.50 1.67 -2.99
C LEU A 32 8.27 2.85 -2.41
N VAL A 33 7.59 3.67 -1.62
CA VAL A 33 8.18 4.84 -0.93
C VAL A 33 7.99 4.68 0.57
N GLY A 34 9.08 4.55 1.31
CA GLY A 34 9.05 4.56 2.78
C GLY A 34 8.86 5.96 3.32
N ASN A 35 8.27 6.06 4.52
CA ASN A 35 8.06 7.33 5.22
C ASN A 35 7.35 8.40 4.36
N SER A 36 6.34 7.99 3.59
CA SER A 36 5.60 8.91 2.72
C SER A 36 4.68 9.87 3.49
N ILE A 37 4.34 9.52 4.72
CA ILE A 37 3.64 10.41 5.67
C ILE A 37 4.35 10.36 7.02
N ASP A 38 4.16 11.39 7.85
CA ASP A 38 4.71 11.44 9.20
C ASP A 38 3.81 10.74 10.23
N GLU A 39 4.33 10.58 11.45
CA GLU A 39 3.60 9.92 12.53
C GLU A 39 2.35 10.70 12.95
N GLU A 40 2.42 12.01 13.00
CA GLU A 40 1.30 12.87 13.38
C GLU A 40 0.13 12.71 12.39
N THR A 41 0.44 12.72 11.10
CA THR A 41 -0.53 12.49 10.03
C THR A 41 -1.13 11.10 10.12
N GLU A 42 -0.33 10.07 10.37
CA GLU A 42 -0.80 8.71 10.56
C GLU A 42 -1.77 8.60 11.72
N GLU A 43 -1.43 9.16 12.88
CA GLU A 43 -2.27 9.15 14.07
C GLU A 43 -3.62 9.83 13.80
N LYS A 44 -3.58 10.97 13.12
CA LYS A 44 -4.80 11.69 12.73
C LYS A 44 -5.70 10.87 11.82
N LEU A 45 -5.13 10.25 10.79
CA LEU A 45 -5.89 9.42 9.85
C LEU A 45 -6.50 8.20 10.54
N ILE A 46 -5.74 7.51 11.38
CA ILE A 46 -6.24 6.36 12.15
C ILE A 46 -7.37 6.79 13.09
N SER A 47 -7.24 7.93 13.76
CA SER A 47 -8.29 8.47 14.64
C SER A 47 -9.57 8.76 13.87
N LEU A 48 -9.48 9.32 12.68
CA LEU A 48 -10.65 9.61 11.84
C LEU A 48 -11.33 8.31 11.36
N ILE A 49 -10.57 7.30 10.98
CA ILE A 49 -11.10 6.00 10.58
C ILE A 49 -11.81 5.34 11.77
N SER A 50 -11.16 5.31 12.93
CA SER A 50 -11.70 4.68 14.15
C SER A 50 -12.95 5.36 14.66
N ALA A 51 -13.06 6.68 14.50
CA ALA A 51 -14.22 7.47 14.93
C ALA A 51 -15.31 7.56 13.85
N ASN A 52 -15.18 6.89 12.72
CA ASN A 52 -16.09 6.95 11.56
C ASN A 52 -16.34 8.38 11.06
N LYS A 53 -15.31 9.23 11.10
CA LYS A 53 -15.35 10.60 10.58
C LYS A 53 -15.19 10.62 9.06
N SER A 54 -16.11 9.97 8.36
CA SER A 54 -16.04 9.76 6.91
C SER A 54 -15.90 11.03 6.09
N SER A 55 -16.62 12.09 6.47
CA SER A 55 -16.60 13.37 5.75
C SER A 55 -15.22 14.04 5.82
N GLU A 56 -14.62 14.12 7.00
CA GLU A 56 -13.27 14.68 7.18
C GLU A 56 -12.21 13.83 6.47
N LEU A 57 -12.33 12.50 6.60
CA LEU A 57 -11.41 11.57 5.97
C LEU A 57 -11.45 11.67 4.44
N LYS A 58 -12.65 11.78 3.84
CA LYS A 58 -12.80 11.97 2.40
C LYS A 58 -12.18 13.28 1.92
N THR A 59 -12.31 14.35 2.70
CA THR A 59 -11.68 15.63 2.39
C THR A 59 -10.16 15.50 2.34
N ILE A 60 -9.57 14.85 3.32
CA ILE A 60 -8.12 14.63 3.37
C ILE A 60 -7.68 13.74 2.20
N MET A 61 -8.38 12.64 1.94
CA MET A 61 -8.06 11.74 0.83
C MET A 61 -8.20 12.43 -0.52
N SER A 62 -9.18 13.30 -0.68
CA SER A 62 -9.33 14.11 -1.90
C SER A 62 -8.10 14.99 -2.15
N CYS A 63 -7.56 15.62 -1.11
CA CYS A 63 -6.34 16.43 -1.22
C CYS A 63 -5.13 15.56 -1.61
N ILE A 64 -4.97 14.40 -0.97
CA ILE A 64 -3.89 13.47 -1.31
C ILE A 64 -4.02 12.97 -2.75
N ALA A 65 -5.21 12.60 -3.16
CA ALA A 65 -5.49 12.14 -4.52
C ALA A 65 -5.16 13.21 -5.57
N LYS A 66 -5.48 14.46 -5.29
CA LYS A 66 -5.16 15.58 -6.18
C LYS A 66 -3.65 15.74 -6.33
N ASP A 67 -2.92 15.76 -5.22
CA ASP A 67 -1.47 15.93 -5.24
C ASP A 67 -0.78 14.78 -5.98
N LEU A 68 -1.17 13.55 -5.70
CA LEU A 68 -0.63 12.38 -6.38
C LEU A 68 -0.95 12.36 -7.89
N SER A 69 -2.15 12.80 -8.26
CA SER A 69 -2.60 12.81 -9.66
C SER A 69 -1.76 13.73 -10.54
N GLU A 70 -1.14 14.75 -9.98
CA GLU A 70 -0.26 15.66 -10.72
C GLU A 70 0.98 14.95 -11.28
N GLU A 71 1.40 13.86 -10.63
CA GLU A 71 2.58 13.09 -11.01
C GLU A 71 2.24 11.79 -11.76
N LEU A 72 0.97 11.52 -11.99
CA LEU A 72 0.51 10.25 -12.58
C LEU A 72 -0.12 10.48 -13.96
N PRO A 73 -0.04 9.47 -14.86
CA PRO A 73 -0.69 9.55 -16.16
C PRO A 73 -2.22 9.50 -16.09
N HIS A 74 -2.76 9.01 -14.96
CA HIS A 74 -4.19 8.89 -14.71
C HIS A 74 -4.58 9.61 -13.44
N ARG A 75 -5.73 10.27 -13.48
CA ARG A 75 -6.28 10.93 -12.30
C ARG A 75 -6.83 9.90 -11.31
N LEU A 76 -6.46 10.02 -10.04
CA LEU A 76 -7.01 9.25 -8.94
C LEU A 76 -8.33 9.87 -8.50
N ASN A 77 -9.44 9.31 -8.93
CA ASN A 77 -10.78 9.84 -8.74
C ASN A 77 -11.72 8.91 -7.97
N ASP A 78 -11.21 7.78 -7.49
CA ASP A 78 -11.93 6.85 -6.64
C ASP A 78 -11.01 6.43 -5.49
N TYR A 79 -11.52 6.50 -4.26
CA TYR A 79 -10.71 6.18 -3.09
C TYR A 79 -11.57 5.68 -1.94
N TYR A 80 -11.00 4.77 -1.16
CA TYR A 80 -11.62 4.19 0.01
C TYR A 80 -10.56 3.81 1.04
N TRP A 81 -11.00 3.39 2.21
CA TRP A 81 -10.12 2.89 3.26
C TRP A 81 -10.59 1.53 3.75
N SER A 82 -9.66 0.75 4.29
CA SER A 82 -9.93 -0.56 4.86
C SER A 82 -9.06 -0.79 6.08
N SER A 83 -9.39 -1.81 6.88
CA SER A 83 -8.59 -2.22 8.02
C SER A 83 -8.52 -3.74 8.13
N LEU A 84 -7.41 -4.24 8.69
CA LEU A 84 -7.18 -5.64 9.02
C LEU A 84 -6.67 -5.74 10.45
N ALA A 85 -7.35 -6.52 11.27
CA ALA A 85 -6.84 -6.91 12.58
C ALA A 85 -5.74 -7.96 12.45
N PRO A 86 -4.86 -8.13 13.47
CA PRO A 86 -3.91 -9.23 13.47
C PRO A 86 -4.63 -10.58 13.26
N GLY A 87 -4.07 -11.44 12.44
CA GLY A 87 -4.66 -12.71 12.05
C GLY A 87 -5.61 -12.66 10.86
N GLU A 88 -6.09 -11.49 10.48
CA GLU A 88 -6.88 -11.31 9.27
C GLU A 88 -5.99 -11.20 8.03
N GLY A 89 -6.55 -11.50 6.88
CA GLY A 89 -5.87 -11.42 5.60
C GLY A 89 -6.78 -10.94 4.49
N MET A 90 -6.21 -10.85 3.31
CA MET A 90 -6.89 -10.49 2.08
C MET A 90 -6.72 -11.63 1.09
N PRO A 91 -7.81 -12.19 0.52
CA PRO A 91 -7.68 -13.23 -0.51
C PRO A 91 -7.02 -12.68 -1.77
N PRO A 92 -6.52 -13.55 -2.67
CA PRO A 92 -5.95 -13.08 -3.93
C PRO A 92 -6.96 -12.27 -4.73
N GLU A 93 -6.58 -11.04 -5.05
CA GLU A 93 -7.42 -10.10 -5.78
C GLU A 93 -6.62 -9.44 -6.90
N GLY A 94 -7.24 -9.28 -8.07
CA GLY A 94 -6.76 -8.46 -9.16
C GLY A 94 -7.57 -7.18 -9.26
N GLU A 95 -7.10 -6.24 -10.09
CA GLU A 95 -7.85 -5.03 -10.40
C GLU A 95 -8.90 -5.30 -11.48
N ASP A 96 -10.04 -4.62 -11.39
CA ASP A 96 -11.08 -4.69 -12.41
C ASP A 96 -10.78 -3.68 -13.52
N TYR A 97 -9.96 -4.08 -14.46
CA TYR A 97 -9.53 -3.23 -15.59
C TYR A 97 -10.64 -2.90 -16.59
N LYS A 98 -11.82 -3.44 -16.40
CA LYS A 98 -12.99 -3.01 -17.17
C LYS A 98 -13.40 -1.59 -16.79
N TYR A 99 -13.31 -1.28 -15.51
CA TYR A 99 -13.74 0.00 -14.96
C TYR A 99 -12.59 0.91 -14.54
N TYR A 100 -11.43 0.35 -14.25
CA TYR A 100 -10.28 1.08 -13.72
C TYR A 100 -9.10 1.10 -14.69
N ASN A 101 -8.38 2.21 -14.72
CA ASN A 101 -7.07 2.28 -15.33
C ASN A 101 -6.06 1.46 -14.50
N PRO A 102 -4.97 0.95 -15.12
CA PRO A 102 -4.03 0.07 -14.42
C PRO A 102 -3.08 0.83 -13.49
N CYS A 103 -3.66 1.53 -12.54
CA CYS A 103 -2.91 2.36 -11.59
C CYS A 103 -3.64 2.33 -10.24
N VAL A 104 -2.96 1.83 -9.22
CA VAL A 104 -3.46 1.87 -7.84
C VAL A 104 -2.37 2.41 -6.93
N VAL A 105 -2.76 3.27 -6.00
CA VAL A 105 -1.89 3.79 -4.94
C VAL A 105 -2.46 3.36 -3.61
N VAL A 106 -1.62 2.84 -2.74
CA VAL A 106 -2.01 2.44 -1.38
C VAL A 106 -1.05 3.06 -0.38
N ILE A 107 -1.61 3.71 0.63
CA ILE A 107 -0.86 4.20 1.80
C ILE A 107 -1.13 3.23 2.95
N ASN A 108 -0.06 2.64 3.48
CA ASN A 108 -0.10 1.66 4.55
C ASN A 108 0.10 2.32 5.91
N LEU A 109 -0.82 2.09 6.84
CA LEU A 109 -0.84 2.70 8.16
C LEU A 109 -1.00 1.65 9.26
N GLY A 110 -0.54 1.97 10.45
CA GLY A 110 -0.83 1.24 11.68
C GLY A 110 0.06 0.05 11.94
N SER A 111 0.48 -0.67 10.92
CA SER A 111 1.33 -1.86 11.06
C SER A 111 2.16 -2.07 9.79
N ASP A 112 3.38 -2.56 9.98
CA ASP A 112 4.10 -3.22 8.90
C ASP A 112 3.36 -4.49 8.53
N ILE A 113 3.33 -4.85 7.26
CA ILE A 113 2.63 -6.04 6.79
C ILE A 113 3.24 -6.57 5.50
N GLU A 114 3.36 -7.88 5.39
CA GLU A 114 3.76 -8.52 4.15
C GLU A 114 2.55 -8.68 3.21
N MET A 115 2.68 -8.16 2.00
CA MET A 115 1.75 -8.38 0.91
C MET A 115 2.45 -9.20 -0.17
N THR A 116 1.79 -10.23 -0.69
CA THR A 116 2.34 -11.05 -1.75
C THR A 116 1.69 -10.70 -3.08
N PHE A 117 2.52 -10.38 -4.06
CA PHE A 117 2.11 -10.21 -5.45
C PHE A 117 2.36 -11.52 -6.18
N ILE A 118 1.37 -12.04 -6.87
CA ILE A 118 1.46 -13.33 -7.59
C ILE A 118 1.33 -13.08 -9.08
N ASP A 119 2.34 -13.48 -9.84
CA ASP A 119 2.25 -13.52 -11.30
C ASP A 119 1.24 -14.61 -11.69
N THR A 120 0.17 -14.22 -12.37
CA THR A 120 -0.93 -15.13 -12.68
C THR A 120 -0.58 -16.18 -13.73
N LYS A 121 0.42 -15.93 -14.57
CA LYS A 121 0.89 -16.87 -15.58
C LYS A 121 1.88 -17.88 -15.02
N THR A 122 2.93 -17.39 -14.37
CA THR A 122 4.01 -18.22 -13.83
C THR A 122 3.71 -18.77 -12.46
N ARG A 123 2.72 -18.20 -11.76
CA ARG A 123 2.38 -18.49 -10.36
C ARG A 123 3.49 -18.13 -9.37
N LYS A 124 4.50 -17.39 -9.82
CA LYS A 124 5.61 -16.95 -8.97
C LYS A 124 5.12 -15.91 -7.96
N PRO A 125 5.36 -16.15 -6.65
CA PRO A 125 5.06 -15.17 -5.61
C PRO A 125 6.20 -14.17 -5.45
N TYR A 126 5.81 -12.93 -5.14
CA TYR A 126 6.73 -11.85 -4.77
C TYR A 126 6.26 -11.30 -3.43
N PRO A 127 6.72 -11.84 -2.30
CA PRO A 127 6.40 -11.28 -0.99
C PRO A 127 7.12 -9.95 -0.81
N VAL A 128 6.37 -8.94 -0.44
CA VAL A 128 6.88 -7.58 -0.25
C VAL A 128 6.46 -7.08 1.12
N MET A 129 7.43 -6.70 1.95
CA MET A 129 7.14 -6.05 3.21
C MET A 129 6.74 -4.59 2.96
N LEU A 130 5.53 -4.23 3.34
CA LEU A 130 5.01 -2.88 3.30
C LEU A 130 5.21 -2.23 4.66
N PRO A 131 6.17 -1.32 4.79
CA PRO A 131 6.37 -0.65 6.05
C PRO A 131 5.19 0.25 6.41
N ARG A 132 4.97 0.41 7.69
CA ARG A 132 4.08 1.43 8.23
C ARG A 132 4.46 2.81 7.69
N ARG A 133 3.48 3.61 7.30
CA ARG A 133 3.63 4.94 6.70
C ARG A 133 4.31 4.92 5.32
N SER A 134 4.35 3.77 4.68
CA SER A 134 4.79 3.66 3.30
C SER A 134 3.63 3.83 2.32
N MET A 135 3.99 4.15 1.10
CA MET A 135 3.06 4.22 -0.02
C MET A 135 3.59 3.32 -1.13
N PHE A 136 2.73 2.57 -1.78
CA PHE A 136 3.10 1.94 -3.03
C PHE A 136 2.22 2.41 -4.18
N LEU A 137 2.86 2.49 -5.34
CA LEU A 137 2.21 2.69 -6.62
C LEU A 137 2.36 1.41 -7.43
N PHE A 138 1.26 0.87 -7.93
CA PHE A 138 1.26 -0.35 -8.71
C PHE A 138 0.63 -0.09 -10.07
N LYS A 139 1.43 -0.26 -11.13
CA LYS A 139 1.04 -0.04 -12.53
C LYS A 139 1.09 -1.38 -13.26
N ASP A 140 -0.01 -2.12 -13.25
CA ASP A 140 -0.11 -3.45 -13.85
C ASP A 140 -0.85 -3.40 -15.19
N ALA A 141 -0.26 -2.71 -16.17
CA ALA A 141 -0.86 -2.52 -17.49
C ALA A 141 -1.17 -3.84 -18.21
N ASP A 142 -0.35 -4.86 -17.98
CA ASP A 142 -0.49 -6.18 -18.63
C ASP A 142 -1.41 -7.14 -17.87
N LYS A 143 -2.05 -6.68 -16.80
CA LYS A 143 -2.97 -7.49 -15.96
C LYS A 143 -2.30 -8.77 -15.46
N LYS A 144 -1.10 -8.61 -14.98
CA LYS A 144 -0.18 -9.71 -14.72
C LYS A 144 -0.28 -10.29 -13.31
N PHE A 145 -0.74 -9.48 -12.35
CA PHE A 145 -0.63 -9.81 -10.94
C PHE A 145 -1.97 -9.86 -10.21
N GLN A 146 -2.02 -10.73 -9.21
CA GLN A 146 -2.95 -10.67 -8.11
C GLN A 146 -2.18 -10.35 -6.83
N ARG A 147 -2.86 -9.79 -5.83
CA ARG A 147 -2.29 -9.43 -4.53
C ARG A 147 -3.05 -10.15 -3.44
N LEU A 148 -2.33 -10.60 -2.43
CA LEU A 148 -2.93 -11.21 -1.25
C LEU A 148 -2.17 -10.79 0.02
N ILE A 149 -2.85 -10.88 1.15
CA ILE A 149 -2.24 -10.79 2.48
C ILE A 149 -2.61 -12.09 3.21
N GLN A 150 -1.61 -12.85 3.62
CA GLN A 150 -1.84 -14.10 4.33
C GLN A 150 -2.40 -13.82 5.73
N LYS A 151 -3.25 -14.72 6.22
CA LYS A 151 -3.76 -14.68 7.59
C LYS A 151 -2.66 -15.09 8.56
N LYS A 152 -2.01 -14.11 9.17
CA LYS A 152 -0.90 -14.31 10.10
C LYS A 152 -0.97 -13.29 11.23
N TYR A 153 -0.39 -13.64 12.35
CA TYR A 153 -0.19 -12.73 13.49
C TYR A 153 1.16 -12.02 13.43
N ASP A 154 2.09 -12.54 12.65
CA ASP A 154 3.44 -11.99 12.50
C ASP A 154 3.98 -12.25 11.08
N ASP A 155 4.99 -11.48 10.73
CA ASP A 155 5.71 -11.59 9.46
C ASP A 155 7.21 -11.73 9.74
N LYS A 156 7.92 -12.46 8.88
CA LYS A 156 9.38 -12.49 8.93
C LYS A 156 9.95 -11.30 8.18
N VAL A 157 10.91 -10.63 8.80
CA VAL A 157 11.68 -9.56 8.17
C VAL A 157 12.98 -10.10 7.58
N SER A 158 13.67 -9.30 6.76
CA SER A 158 14.84 -9.74 6.00
C SER A 158 16.04 -10.21 6.83
N ASP A 159 16.14 -9.80 8.10
CA ASP A 159 17.17 -10.25 9.02
C ASP A 159 16.87 -11.60 9.71
N GLY A 160 15.71 -12.21 9.38
CA GLY A 160 15.24 -13.46 9.98
C GLY A 160 14.44 -13.28 11.26
N SER A 161 14.35 -12.07 11.80
CA SER A 161 13.51 -11.79 12.98
C SER A 161 12.04 -11.79 12.62
N THR A 162 11.18 -11.79 13.64
CA THR A 162 9.73 -11.78 13.49
C THR A 162 9.17 -10.42 13.89
N GLN A 163 8.37 -9.82 13.01
CA GLN A 163 7.63 -8.59 13.25
C GLN A 163 6.18 -8.94 13.54
N LYS A 164 5.71 -8.62 14.76
CA LYS A 164 4.32 -8.83 15.13
C LYS A 164 3.43 -7.83 14.39
N ARG A 165 2.32 -8.32 13.83
CA ARG A 165 1.31 -7.47 13.22
C ARG A 165 0.48 -6.76 14.29
N GLU A 166 0.22 -5.49 14.04
CA GLU A 166 -0.79 -4.71 14.75
C GLU A 166 -1.97 -4.48 13.82
N LYS A 167 -2.98 -3.72 14.24
CA LYS A 167 -4.09 -3.37 13.36
C LYS A 167 -3.56 -2.50 12.21
N ARG A 168 -3.78 -2.97 11.00
CA ARG A 168 -3.35 -2.29 9.77
C ARG A 168 -4.51 -1.53 9.18
N TYR A 169 -4.23 -0.35 8.66
CA TYR A 169 -5.16 0.48 7.90
C TYR A 169 -4.56 0.76 6.53
N ALA A 170 -5.41 0.83 5.52
CA ALA A 170 -4.98 1.17 4.17
C ALA A 170 -5.87 2.26 3.58
N LEU A 171 -5.24 3.26 2.99
CA LEU A 171 -5.90 4.23 2.11
C LEU A 171 -5.64 3.80 0.68
N VAL A 172 -6.69 3.55 -0.09
CA VAL A 172 -6.59 3.04 -1.46
C VAL A 172 -7.12 4.08 -2.43
N PHE A 173 -6.33 4.38 -3.45
CA PHE A 173 -6.65 5.36 -4.50
C PHE A 173 -6.58 4.67 -5.85
N LYS A 174 -7.64 4.81 -6.64
CA LYS A 174 -7.77 4.21 -7.96
C LYS A 174 -8.18 5.23 -9.01
N SER A 175 -7.93 4.90 -10.25
CA SER A 175 -8.31 5.71 -11.40
C SER A 175 -9.46 5.05 -12.14
N LEU A 176 -10.67 5.55 -11.89
CA LEU A 176 -11.87 5.10 -12.58
C LEU A 176 -11.87 5.65 -14.00
N LYS A 177 -12.15 4.79 -14.98
CA LYS A 177 -12.31 5.22 -16.38
C LYS A 177 -13.57 6.07 -16.52
N ILE A 178 -13.43 7.18 -17.21
CA ILE A 178 -14.53 8.11 -17.47
C ILE A 178 -15.05 7.87 -18.88
#